data_9677be9a48b105380f79911abeefaaa1
#
_entry.id   9677be9a48b105380f79911abeefaaa1
#
_cell.length_a   1.000
_cell.length_b   1.000
_cell.length_c   1.000
_cell.angle_alpha   90.00
_cell.angle_beta   90.00
_cell.angle_gamma   90.00
#
_symmetry.space_group_name_H-M   'P 1'
#
loop_
_entity.id
_entity.type
_entity.pdbx_description
1 polymer ?
#
loop_
_entity_poly.entity_id
_entity_poly.type
_entity_poly.pdbx_seq_one_letter_code
_entity_poly.pdbx_strand_id
1 'polypeptide(L)'
;TPPLKERTARGDFYVSLDWKPAIITAGNETTFTVDIADKDQFPASQASYDLIIMDSNNTIITDLKNQLASEGTKSHNITFEKPGVVTVKIKVTSVKGIDTGIFTEQVEFQVPVK
;
A
#
# COMPACT_ATOMS: atom_id res chain seq x y z
N THR A 1 -4.79 10.86 -8.85
CA THR A 1 -3.58 10.83 -9.68
C THR A 1 -2.40 10.32 -8.85
N PRO A 2 -1.70 9.28 -9.30
CA PRO A 2 -0.56 8.78 -8.56
C PRO A 2 0.65 9.71 -8.69
N PRO A 3 1.57 9.68 -7.72
CA PRO A 3 1.47 8.89 -6.49
C PRO A 3 0.58 9.55 -5.44
N LEU A 4 -0.05 8.71 -4.61
CA LEU A 4 -0.76 9.17 -3.43
C LEU A 4 0.13 8.97 -2.21
N LYS A 5 0.08 9.89 -1.27
CA LYS A 5 0.91 9.83 -0.08
C LYS A 5 0.08 10.15 1.15
N GLU A 6 0.15 9.27 2.15
CA GLU A 6 -0.56 9.45 3.40
C GLU A 6 0.39 9.24 4.58
N ARG A 7 0.13 9.94 5.65
CA ARG A 7 0.83 9.75 6.91
C ARG A 7 0.08 8.69 7.71
N THR A 8 0.80 7.80 8.37
CA THR A 8 0.16 6.77 9.20
C THR A 8 -0.58 7.40 10.39
N ALA A 9 -1.50 6.62 10.98
CA ALA A 9 -2.37 7.12 12.05
C ALA A 9 -1.60 7.71 13.23
N ARG A 10 -0.44 7.13 13.59
CA ARG A 10 0.40 7.65 14.66
C ARG A 10 1.35 8.76 14.21
N GLY A 11 1.47 8.95 12.90
CA GLY A 11 2.33 9.98 12.35
C GLY A 11 3.81 9.64 12.29
N ASP A 12 4.17 8.38 12.51
CA ASP A 12 5.57 7.95 12.53
C ASP A 12 6.12 7.64 11.15
N PHE A 13 5.23 7.36 10.18
CA PHE A 13 5.63 6.98 8.83
C PHE A 13 4.80 7.67 7.78
N TYR A 14 5.38 7.83 6.59
CA TYR A 14 4.67 8.21 5.38
C TYR A 14 4.62 7.01 4.45
N VAL A 15 3.45 6.71 3.91
CA VAL A 15 3.27 5.64 2.95
C VAL A 15 2.80 6.25 1.64
N SER A 16 3.52 5.97 0.56
CA SER A 16 3.16 6.42 -0.77
C SER A 16 2.75 5.22 -1.61
N LEU A 17 1.73 5.41 -2.44
CA LEU A 17 1.28 4.41 -3.38
C LEU A 17 1.31 4.99 -4.78
N ASP A 18 2.08 4.38 -5.65
CA ASP A 18 2.14 4.72 -7.06
C ASP A 18 1.64 3.54 -7.87
N TRP A 19 1.21 3.77 -9.09
CA TRP A 19 0.77 2.69 -9.97
C TRP A 19 1.00 3.04 -11.43
N LYS A 20 1.23 1.98 -12.21
CA LYS A 20 1.40 2.07 -13.66
C LYS A 20 0.56 0.98 -14.32
N PRO A 21 -0.18 1.30 -15.38
CA PRO A 21 -0.32 2.64 -15.96
C PRO A 21 -1.13 3.58 -15.05
N ALA A 22 -1.02 4.89 -15.26
CA ALA A 22 -1.69 5.89 -14.43
C ALA A 22 -3.21 5.72 -14.41
N ILE A 23 -3.79 5.21 -15.49
CA ILE A 23 -5.19 4.84 -15.57
C ILE A 23 -5.26 3.32 -15.49
N ILE A 24 -5.87 2.82 -14.42
CA ILE A 24 -6.03 1.38 -14.19
C ILE A 24 -7.27 0.90 -14.93
N THR A 25 -7.10 -0.16 -15.71
CA THR A 25 -8.20 -0.75 -16.48
C THR A 25 -8.41 -2.20 -16.05
N ALA A 26 -9.66 -2.56 -15.79
CA ALA A 26 -10.01 -3.94 -15.44
C ALA A 26 -9.59 -4.89 -16.57
N GLY A 27 -9.02 -6.02 -16.20
CA GLY A 27 -8.49 -7.02 -17.14
C GLY A 27 -7.04 -6.81 -17.53
N ASN A 28 -6.46 -5.66 -17.24
CA ASN A 28 -5.05 -5.38 -17.55
C ASN A 28 -4.23 -5.35 -16.26
N GLU A 29 -3.00 -5.84 -16.33
CA GLU A 29 -2.10 -5.85 -15.19
C GLU A 29 -1.70 -4.44 -14.78
N THR A 30 -1.74 -4.18 -13.49
CA THR A 30 -1.31 -2.92 -12.88
C THR A 30 -0.15 -3.20 -11.93
N THR A 31 0.90 -2.40 -12.01
CA THR A 31 2.00 -2.49 -11.06
C THR A 31 1.84 -1.40 -10.01
N PHE A 32 1.64 -1.81 -8.77
CA PHE A 32 1.61 -0.91 -7.62
C PHE A 32 2.98 -0.87 -6.98
N THR A 33 3.44 0.31 -6.63
CA THR A 33 4.70 0.48 -5.89
C THR A 33 4.38 1.13 -4.55
N VAL A 34 4.78 0.47 -3.47
CA VAL A 34 4.61 0.94 -2.10
C VAL A 34 5.94 1.49 -1.62
N ASP A 35 5.94 2.74 -1.16
CA ASP A 35 7.11 3.37 -0.56
C ASP A 35 6.79 3.73 0.88
N ILE A 36 7.65 3.33 1.80
CA ILE A 36 7.50 3.62 3.22
C ILE A 36 8.70 4.47 3.66
N ALA A 37 8.41 5.62 4.23
CA ALA A 37 9.43 6.53 4.74
C ALA A 37 9.17 6.85 6.21
N ASP A 38 10.21 7.20 6.95
CA ASP A 38 10.08 7.62 8.33
C ASP A 38 9.51 9.05 8.43
N LYS A 39 9.36 9.56 9.64
CA LYS A 39 8.80 10.91 9.87
C LYS A 39 9.66 12.02 9.26
N ASP A 40 10.93 11.76 9.01
CA ASP A 40 11.85 12.71 8.36
C ASP A 40 11.93 12.49 6.85
N GLN A 41 11.07 11.60 6.33
CA GLN A 41 10.94 11.25 4.92
C GLN A 41 12.15 10.53 4.32
N PHE A 42 12.95 9.87 5.17
CA PHE A 42 13.98 8.95 4.71
C PHE A 42 13.39 7.56 4.53
N PRO A 43 13.88 6.77 3.55
CA PRO A 43 13.36 5.42 3.34
C PRO A 43 13.43 4.57 4.62
N ALA A 44 12.33 3.92 4.96
CA ALA A 44 12.26 3.03 6.12
C ALA A 44 12.80 1.66 5.72
N SER A 45 14.08 1.43 5.93
CA SER A 45 14.74 0.17 5.55
C SER A 45 14.14 -1.01 6.28
N GLN A 46 14.01 -2.15 5.58
CA GLN A 46 13.47 -3.39 6.12
C GLN A 46 12.10 -3.21 6.79
N ALA A 47 11.25 -2.46 6.13
CA ALA A 47 9.86 -2.30 6.56
C ALA A 47 9.05 -3.50 6.11
N SER A 48 8.25 -4.05 7.04
CA SER A 48 7.29 -5.11 6.71
C SER A 48 5.89 -4.54 6.78
N TYR A 49 5.03 -4.98 5.86
CA TYR A 49 3.65 -4.49 5.81
C TYR A 49 2.71 -5.55 5.28
N ASP A 50 1.43 -5.34 5.56
CA ASP A 50 0.34 -6.10 4.95
C ASP A 50 -0.31 -5.21 3.90
N LEU A 51 -0.64 -5.79 2.76
CA LEU A 51 -1.34 -5.10 1.67
C LEU A 51 -2.67 -5.78 1.46
N ILE A 52 -3.76 -5.05 1.66
CA ILE A 52 -5.12 -5.56 1.51
C ILE A 52 -5.86 -4.65 0.54
N ILE A 53 -6.46 -5.25 -0.49
CA ILE A 53 -7.25 -4.52 -1.47
C ILE A 53 -8.68 -5.05 -1.41
N MET A 54 -9.64 -4.13 -1.24
CA MET A 54 -11.06 -4.45 -1.16
C MET A 54 -11.83 -3.68 -2.21
N ASP A 55 -12.90 -4.27 -2.71
CA ASP A 55 -13.81 -3.57 -3.62
C ASP A 55 -14.78 -2.67 -2.84
N SER A 56 -15.69 -2.00 -3.55
CA SER A 56 -16.66 -1.09 -2.93
C SER A 56 -17.67 -1.79 -2.02
N ASN A 57 -17.77 -3.10 -2.09
CA ASN A 57 -18.61 -3.92 -1.22
C ASN A 57 -17.85 -4.50 -0.04
N ASN A 58 -16.59 -4.06 0.17
CA ASN A 58 -15.68 -4.57 1.21
C ASN A 58 -15.30 -6.03 1.02
N THR A 59 -15.40 -6.54 -0.22
CA THR A 59 -14.93 -7.89 -0.53
C THR A 59 -13.43 -7.83 -0.80
N ILE A 60 -12.69 -8.69 -0.13
CA ILE A 60 -11.23 -8.73 -0.28
C ILE A 60 -10.87 -9.29 -1.65
N ILE A 61 -10.17 -8.48 -2.44
CA ILE A 61 -9.65 -8.88 -3.75
C ILE A 61 -8.25 -9.48 -3.59
N THR A 62 -7.43 -8.84 -2.77
CA THR A 62 -6.03 -9.22 -2.57
C THR A 62 -5.67 -9.06 -1.09
N ASP A 63 -4.99 -10.04 -0.53
CA ASP A 63 -4.55 -10.02 0.87
C ASP A 63 -3.13 -10.59 0.91
N LEU A 64 -2.14 -9.70 1.00
CA LEU A 64 -0.73 -10.06 1.05
C LEU A 64 -0.19 -9.72 2.43
N LYS A 65 0.27 -10.73 3.17
CA LYS A 65 0.78 -10.58 4.52
C LYS A 65 2.30 -10.56 4.52
N ASN A 66 2.87 -9.84 5.48
CA ASN A 66 4.31 -9.86 5.77
C ASN A 66 5.17 -9.57 4.54
N GLN A 67 4.81 -8.54 3.78
CA GLN A 67 5.62 -8.11 2.65
C GLN A 67 6.80 -7.30 3.15
N LEU A 68 7.99 -7.62 2.66
CA LEU A 68 9.21 -6.93 3.09
C LEU A 68 9.67 -5.95 2.02
N ALA A 69 9.73 -4.68 2.41
CA ALA A 69 10.32 -3.63 1.59
C ALA A 69 11.72 -3.36 2.13
N SER A 70 12.72 -4.08 1.61
CA SER A 70 14.08 -4.07 2.16
C SER A 70 14.73 -2.69 2.15
N GLU A 71 14.40 -1.87 1.18
CA GLU A 71 14.91 -0.49 1.07
C GLU A 71 13.78 0.53 1.19
N GLY A 72 12.66 0.15 1.81
CA GLY A 72 11.50 1.01 1.97
C GLY A 72 10.56 1.01 0.77
N THR A 73 10.85 0.24 -0.26
CA THR A 73 10.01 0.18 -1.46
C THR A 73 9.82 -1.25 -1.93
N LYS A 74 8.64 -1.53 -2.47
CA LYS A 74 8.31 -2.84 -3.06
C LYS A 74 7.18 -2.67 -4.07
N SER A 75 7.24 -3.44 -5.15
CA SER A 75 6.21 -3.43 -6.19
C SER A 75 5.40 -4.71 -6.18
N HIS A 76 4.12 -4.57 -6.57
CA HIS A 76 3.17 -5.69 -6.67
C HIS A 76 2.42 -5.59 -7.99
N ASN A 77 2.25 -6.71 -8.68
CA ASN A 77 1.47 -6.78 -9.92
C ASN A 77 0.09 -7.33 -9.61
N ILE A 78 -0.94 -6.59 -9.95
CA ILE A 78 -2.32 -6.94 -9.64
C ILE A 78 -3.19 -6.70 -10.86
N THR A 79 -4.08 -7.65 -11.15
CA THR A 79 -5.07 -7.51 -12.22
C THR A 79 -6.45 -7.49 -11.59
N PHE A 80 -7.20 -6.41 -11.82
CA PHE A 80 -8.57 -6.31 -11.33
C PHE A 80 -9.54 -6.90 -12.36
N GLU A 81 -10.50 -7.67 -11.89
CA GLU A 81 -11.48 -8.31 -12.78
C GLU A 81 -12.62 -7.37 -13.16
N LYS A 82 -12.93 -6.39 -12.30
CA LYS A 82 -14.07 -5.50 -12.49
C LYS A 82 -13.68 -4.04 -12.27
N PRO A 83 -14.33 -3.11 -12.99
CA PRO A 83 -14.12 -1.70 -12.72
C PRO A 83 -14.81 -1.28 -11.41
N GLY A 84 -14.41 -0.15 -10.87
CA GLY A 84 -14.95 0.41 -9.65
C GLY A 84 -13.87 0.99 -8.79
N VAL A 85 -14.26 1.65 -7.69
CA VAL A 85 -13.30 2.20 -6.75
C VAL A 85 -12.89 1.09 -5.77
N VAL A 86 -11.59 0.85 -5.65
CA VAL A 86 -11.06 -0.11 -4.68
C VAL A 86 -10.35 0.64 -3.55
N THR A 87 -10.36 0.03 -2.37
CA THR A 87 -9.62 0.55 -1.21
C THR A 87 -8.36 -0.26 -1.05
N VAL A 88 -7.22 0.42 -1.08
CA VAL A 88 -5.91 -0.20 -0.84
C VAL A 88 -5.49 0.15 0.57
N LYS A 89 -5.42 -0.84 1.44
CA LYS A 89 -5.02 -0.67 2.83
C LYS A 89 -3.61 -1.20 3.01
N ILE A 90 -2.72 -0.37 3.53
CA ILE A 90 -1.35 -0.74 3.82
C ILE A 90 -1.12 -0.56 5.31
N LYS A 91 -0.74 -1.65 5.97
CA LYS A 91 -0.50 -1.69 7.39
C LYS A 91 0.97 -2.01 7.63
N VAL A 92 1.72 -1.03 8.14
CA VAL A 92 3.13 -1.24 8.47
C VAL A 92 3.20 -2.01 9.77
N THR A 93 3.76 -3.20 9.75
CA THR A 93 3.80 -4.11 10.90
C THR A 93 5.10 -4.08 11.66
N SER A 94 6.23 -3.85 10.96
CA SER A 94 7.53 -3.73 11.60
C SER A 94 8.48 -2.93 10.73
N VAL A 95 9.50 -2.35 11.35
CA VAL A 95 10.59 -1.67 10.66
C VAL A 95 11.89 -2.12 11.30
N LYS A 96 12.83 -2.64 10.48
CA LYS A 96 14.10 -3.18 10.95
C LYS A 96 13.93 -4.29 12.00
N GLY A 97 12.87 -5.10 11.83
CA GLY A 97 12.56 -6.18 12.76
C GLY A 97 11.91 -5.75 14.07
N ILE A 98 11.63 -4.46 14.24
CA ILE A 98 10.98 -3.95 15.44
C ILE A 98 9.50 -3.75 15.14
N ASP A 99 8.64 -4.39 15.92
CA ASP A 99 7.18 -4.24 15.77
C ASP A 99 6.77 -2.80 15.98
N THR A 100 5.81 -2.33 15.17
CA THR A 100 5.23 -1.00 15.34
C THR A 100 4.22 -0.93 16.49
N GLY A 101 4.00 -2.07 17.16
CA GLY A 101 3.17 -2.15 18.36
C GLY A 101 1.73 -2.51 18.08
N ILE A 102 0.92 -2.48 19.14
CA ILE A 102 -0.51 -2.81 19.05
C ILE A 102 -1.31 -1.73 18.32
N PHE A 103 -0.76 -0.52 18.24
CA PHE A 103 -1.37 0.56 17.48
C PHE A 103 -0.85 0.47 16.06
N THR A 104 -1.72 0.05 15.16
CA THR A 104 -1.32 -0.20 13.77
C THR A 104 -1.01 1.09 13.03
N GLU A 105 0.15 1.11 12.40
CA GLU A 105 0.54 2.16 11.49
C GLU A 105 -0.05 1.83 10.13
N GLN A 106 -1.25 2.33 9.82
CA GLN A 106 -1.92 1.99 8.58
C GLN A 106 -2.44 3.22 7.83
N VAL A 107 -2.55 3.06 6.52
CA VAL A 107 -3.13 4.07 5.63
C VAL A 107 -4.10 3.38 4.68
N GLU A 108 -5.04 4.14 4.13
CA GLU A 108 -5.98 3.67 3.12
C GLU A 108 -5.97 4.63 1.93
N PHE A 109 -5.98 4.05 0.74
CA PHE A 109 -6.07 4.82 -0.49
C PHE A 109 -7.28 4.37 -1.29
N GLN A 110 -8.00 5.34 -1.88
CA GLN A 110 -9.10 5.06 -2.79
C GLN A 110 -8.55 5.15 -4.21
N VAL A 111 -8.66 4.06 -4.95
CA VAL A 111 -8.05 3.94 -6.28
C VAL A 111 -9.14 3.59 -7.29
N PRO A 112 -9.36 4.42 -8.32
CA PRO A 112 -10.36 4.11 -9.34
C PRO A 112 -9.81 3.09 -10.35
N VAL A 113 -10.66 2.12 -10.70
CA VAL A 113 -10.40 1.14 -11.75
C VAL A 113 -11.45 1.34 -12.82
N LYS A 114 -11.02 1.52 -14.04
CA LYS A 114 -11.90 1.79 -15.18
C LYS A 114 -12.35 0.51 -15.90
#